data_7334e00738bb27979fe441bbf69300af
#
_entry.id   7334e00738bb27979fe441bbf69300af
#
_cell.length_a   1.000
_cell.length_b   1.000
_cell.length_c   1.000
_cell.angle_alpha   90.00
_cell.angle_beta   90.00
_cell.angle_gamma   90.00
#
_symmetry.space_group_name_H-M   'P 1'
#
loop_
_entity.id
_entity.type
_entity.pdbx_description
1 polymer ?
#
loop_
_entity_poly.entity_id
_entity_poly.type
_entity_poly.pdbx_seq_one_letter_code
_entity_poly.pdbx_strand_id
1 'polypeptide(L)' 'MSTNTELREMSDEQLEATVTEAAKSLFLLRFQSQSERLNTPTEIKKNRRLIARIKTIQTERSKAAAK' A
#
# COMPACT_ATOMS: atom_id res chain seq x y z
N MET A 1 -0.38 -0.35 11.64
CA MET A 1 0.21 -0.04 10.33
C MET A 1 1.57 -0.71 10.21
N SER A 2 1.83 -1.34 9.08
CA SER A 2 3.09 -2.05 8.87
C SER A 2 4.26 -1.09 8.75
N THR A 3 5.34 -1.37 9.47
CA THR A 3 6.56 -0.59 9.38
C THR A 3 7.39 -1.04 8.18
N ASN A 4 8.39 -0.24 7.80
CA ASN A 4 9.30 -0.62 6.72
C ASN A 4 10.01 -1.94 7.02
N THR A 5 10.37 -2.15 8.28
CA THR A 5 11.02 -3.40 8.70
C THR A 5 10.12 -4.60 8.46
N GLU A 6 8.86 -4.50 8.87
CA GLU A 6 7.88 -5.57 8.65
C GLU A 6 7.67 -5.84 7.16
N LEU A 7 7.56 -4.78 6.36
CA LEU A 7 7.37 -4.92 4.93
C LEU A 7 8.56 -5.59 4.26
N ARG A 8 9.77 -5.29 4.70
CA ARG A 8 10.97 -5.90 4.14
C ARG A 8 11.12 -7.37 4.48
N GLU A 9 10.48 -7.82 5.56
CA GLU A 9 10.48 -9.24 5.93
C GLU A 9 9.46 -10.05 5.14
N MET A 10 8.51 -9.40 4.48
CA MET A 10 7.49 -10.07 3.68
C MET A 10 8.06 -10.60 2.38
N SER A 11 7.48 -11.72 1.90
CA SER A 11 7.81 -12.25 0.58
C SER A 11 7.23 -11.34 -0.50
N ASP A 12 7.74 -11.49 -1.73
CA ASP A 12 7.22 -10.70 -2.86
C ASP A 12 5.74 -10.94 -3.09
N GLU A 13 5.29 -12.17 -2.93
CA GLU A 13 3.87 -12.51 -3.07
C GLU A 13 3.03 -11.80 -2.01
N GLN A 14 3.51 -11.75 -0.77
CA GLN A 14 2.80 -11.08 0.31
C GLN A 14 2.74 -9.57 0.07
N LEU A 15 3.84 -8.98 -0.40
CA LEU A 15 3.87 -7.57 -0.73
C LEU A 15 2.88 -7.24 -1.84
N GLU A 16 2.85 -8.07 -2.88
CA GLU A 16 1.93 -7.87 -3.99
C GLU A 16 0.48 -7.98 -3.55
N ALA A 17 0.16 -8.98 -2.73
CA ALA A 17 -1.18 -9.14 -2.17
C ALA A 17 -1.57 -7.94 -1.31
N THR A 18 -0.65 -7.44 -0.49
CA THR A 18 -0.91 -6.28 0.36
C THR A 18 -1.16 -5.02 -0.47
N VAL A 19 -0.39 -4.81 -1.53
CA VAL A 19 -0.59 -3.69 -2.44
C VAL A 19 -1.97 -3.78 -3.09
N THR A 20 -2.35 -4.96 -3.55
CA THR A 20 -3.66 -5.17 -4.18
C THR A 20 -4.80 -4.85 -3.22
N GLU A 21 -4.70 -5.33 -1.98
CA GLU A 21 -5.72 -5.04 -0.97
C GLU A 21 -5.77 -3.55 -0.63
N ALA A 22 -4.62 -2.93 -0.46
CA ALA A 22 -4.56 -1.51 -0.15
C ALA A 22 -5.14 -0.67 -1.28
N ALA A 23 -4.88 -1.06 -2.52
CA ALA A 23 -5.44 -0.38 -3.69
C ALA A 23 -6.95 -0.52 -3.74
N LYS A 24 -7.48 -1.70 -3.44
CA LYS A 24 -8.93 -1.91 -3.37
C LYS A 24 -9.56 -1.07 -2.27
N SER A 25 -8.94 -1.05 -1.09
CA SER A 25 -9.42 -0.25 0.03
C SER A 25 -9.42 1.23 -0.33
N LEU A 26 -8.36 1.70 -0.98
CA LEU A 26 -8.25 3.09 -1.40
C LEU A 26 -9.38 3.45 -2.37
N PHE A 27 -9.64 2.58 -3.33
CA PHE A 27 -10.71 2.78 -4.29
C PHE A 27 -12.07 2.87 -3.59
N LEU A 28 -12.35 1.96 -2.67
CA LEU A 28 -13.61 1.96 -1.92
C LEU A 28 -13.74 3.21 -1.05
N LEU A 29 -12.66 3.61 -0.39
CA LEU A 29 -12.67 4.80 0.45
C LEU A 29 -12.95 6.07 -0.37
N ARG A 30 -12.37 6.17 -1.57
CA ARG A 30 -12.64 7.29 -2.46
C ARG A 30 -14.09 7.31 -2.90
N PHE A 31 -14.64 6.15 -3.18
CA PHE A 31 -16.03 6.02 -3.58
C PHE A 31 -16.97 6.44 -2.43
N GLN A 32 -16.69 5.94 -1.21
CA GLN A 32 -17.48 6.28 -0.03
C GLN A 32 -17.36 7.77 0.32
N SER A 33 -16.18 8.34 0.16
CA SER A 33 -15.94 9.75 0.43
C SER A 33 -16.82 10.65 -0.42
N GLN A 34 -17.06 10.26 -1.66
CA GLN A 34 -17.96 11.02 -2.52
C GLN A 34 -19.42 10.93 -2.08
N SER A 35 -19.80 9.81 -1.48
CA SER A 35 -21.17 9.55 -1.09
C SER A 35 -21.53 10.10 0.29
N GLU A 36 -20.64 9.98 1.25
CA GLU A 36 -20.99 10.17 2.66
C GLU A 36 -20.18 11.23 3.41
N ARG A 37 -19.13 11.75 2.85
CA ARG A 37 -18.25 12.74 3.49
C ARG A 37 -17.73 12.32 4.86
N LEU A 38 -17.42 11.04 5.03
CA LEU A 38 -16.88 10.53 6.29
C LEU A 38 -15.40 10.87 6.45
N ASN A 39 -14.84 10.56 7.63
CA ASN A 39 -13.44 10.83 7.96
C ASN A 39 -12.48 9.92 7.18
N THR A 40 -12.68 9.82 5.88
CA THR A 40 -11.87 8.98 5.02
C THR A 40 -10.54 9.59 4.58
N PRO A 41 -10.31 10.93 4.61
CA PRO A 41 -9.03 11.48 4.17
C PRO A 41 -7.82 10.90 4.89
N THR A 42 -7.93 10.63 6.19
CA THR A 42 -6.83 10.06 6.97
C THR A 42 -6.52 8.64 6.50
N GLU A 43 -7.55 7.82 6.30
CA GLU A 43 -7.37 6.45 5.84
C GLU A 43 -6.84 6.39 4.42
N ILE A 44 -7.30 7.30 3.57
CA ILE A 44 -6.80 7.41 2.20
C ILE A 44 -5.31 7.70 2.21
N LYS A 45 -4.86 8.64 3.05
CA LYS A 45 -3.44 8.96 3.19
C LYS A 45 -2.64 7.77 3.69
N LYS A 46 -3.16 7.04 4.68
CA LYS A 46 -2.49 5.85 5.22
C LYS A 46 -2.31 4.79 4.14
N ASN A 47 -3.35 4.51 3.37
CA ASN A 47 -3.30 3.53 2.30
C ASN A 47 -2.34 3.95 1.19
N ARG A 48 -2.35 5.22 0.81
CA ARG A 48 -1.42 5.73 -0.21
C ARG A 48 0.03 5.60 0.24
N ARG A 49 0.31 5.92 1.51
CA ARG A 49 1.65 5.77 2.07
C ARG A 49 2.10 4.32 2.10
N LEU A 50 1.19 3.41 2.48
CA LEU A 50 1.48 1.99 2.51
C LEU A 50 1.82 1.48 1.11
N ILE A 51 1.03 1.84 0.12
CA ILE A 51 1.27 1.45 -1.27
C ILE A 51 2.62 1.98 -1.74
N ALA A 52 2.93 3.24 -1.44
CA ALA A 52 4.20 3.85 -1.83
C ALA A 52 5.39 3.13 -1.20
N ARG A 53 5.29 2.78 0.08
CA ARG A 53 6.35 2.05 0.77
C ARG A 53 6.59 0.69 0.16
N ILE A 54 5.50 -0.05 -0.12
CA ILE A 54 5.62 -1.39 -0.71
C ILE A 54 6.23 -1.30 -2.10
N LYS A 55 5.79 -0.34 -2.91
CA LYS A 55 6.33 -0.15 -4.25
C LYS A 55 7.82 0.19 -4.21
N THR A 56 8.23 1.00 -3.23
CA THR A 56 9.65 1.33 -3.05
C THR A 56 10.46 0.07 -2.76
N ILE A 57 9.98 -0.78 -1.86
CA ILE A 57 10.64 -2.01 -1.50
C ILE A 57 10.70 -2.96 -2.70
N GLN A 58 9.62 -3.08 -3.44
CA GLN A 58 9.59 -3.91 -4.65
C GLN A 58 10.59 -3.41 -5.69
N THR A 59 10.71 -2.10 -5.85
CA THR A 59 11.67 -1.49 -6.77
C THR A 59 13.09 -1.79 -6.32
N GLU A 60 13.38 -1.67 -5.03
CA GLU A 60 14.70 -1.98 -4.48
C GLU A 60 15.07 -3.43 -4.75
N ARG A 61 14.14 -4.36 -4.54
CA ARG A 61 14.36 -5.78 -4.80
C ARG A 61 14.58 -6.05 -6.28
N SER A 62 13.83 -5.39 -7.13
CA SER A 62 13.98 -5.52 -8.57
C SER A 62 15.36 -5.05 -9.01
N LYS A 63 15.83 -3.91 -8.49
CA LYS A 63 17.16 -3.40 -8.81
C LYS A 63 18.26 -4.33 -8.31
N ALA A 64 18.09 -4.88 -7.11
CA ALA A 64 19.05 -5.82 -6.55
C ALA A 64 19.12 -7.10 -7.38
N ALA A 65 17.98 -7.56 -7.88
CA ALA A 65 17.91 -8.76 -8.71
C ALA A 65 18.47 -8.53 -10.12
N ALA A 66 18.42 -7.28 -10.61
CA ALA A 66 18.86 -6.95 -11.95
C ALA A 66 20.36 -6.80 -12.10
N LYS A 67 21.13 -6.88 -11.03
CA LYS A 67 22.61 -6.80 -11.09
C LYS A 67 23.25 -8.08 -11.55
#